data_146d1f1d3008c390daf96010e736bd49
#
_entry.id   146d1f1d3008c390daf96010e736bd49
#
_cell.length_a   1.000
_cell.length_b   1.000
_cell.length_c   1.000
_cell.angle_alpha   90.00
_cell.angle_beta   90.00
_cell.angle_gamma   90.00
#
_symmetry.space_group_name_H-M   'P 1'
#
loop_
_entity.id
_entity.type
_entity.pdbx_description
1 polymer ?
#
loop_
_entity_poly.entity_id
_entity_poly.type
_entity_poly.pdbx_seq_one_letter_code
_entity_poly.pdbx_strand_id
1 'polypeptide(L)'
;MTRVSSTARAAGIVTLVVAGLLGSAYVLGRSLIPDQQPRDTPGVTTNADGPHYADQPSLAEPGGTPSASSNAGPVETGQDGSGRDAGGDKLFGAHATTGTPRLALTFDDGPDPRYTPQVLALLNEYDVRATFCVVGENAQNHPDLIQSIVDAGHTLCNHSWHHDVGLGTRSADAIRSDLLRTNAAIRAAVPNAPIVWYRQPGGAWTYPVVSVARQLGMTPLHWSVDPSDWDVPGAGKITATVLDQAEPGSVVLLHDAGGNRQGTVEALRRILPDLTARFELEALPTDPT
;
A
#
# COMPACT_ATOMS: atom_id res chain seq x y z
N MET A 1 -43.11 39.61 -39.83
CA MET A 1 -42.12 38.78 -40.57
C MET A 1 -40.79 38.88 -39.91
N THR A 2 -40.51 37.93 -39.00
CA THR A 2 -39.30 37.89 -38.19
C THR A 2 -38.21 37.12 -38.97
N ARG A 3 -37.07 37.81 -39.25
CA ARG A 3 -35.91 37.22 -39.90
C ARG A 3 -35.20 36.29 -38.89
N VAL A 4 -35.27 34.99 -39.16
CA VAL A 4 -34.46 34.01 -38.44
C VAL A 4 -32.99 34.19 -38.87
N SER A 5 -32.09 34.44 -37.93
CA SER A 5 -30.69 34.73 -38.19
C SER A 5 -29.99 33.55 -38.87
N SER A 6 -29.14 33.86 -39.85
CA SER A 6 -28.36 32.86 -40.61
C SER A 6 -27.40 32.02 -39.75
N THR A 7 -27.06 32.46 -38.57
CA THR A 7 -26.19 31.75 -37.61
C THR A 7 -26.87 30.53 -37.02
N ALA A 8 -28.17 30.52 -36.77
CA ALA A 8 -28.89 29.36 -36.24
C ALA A 8 -28.95 28.18 -37.22
N ARG A 9 -28.93 28.47 -38.53
CA ARG A 9 -28.95 27.42 -39.58
C ARG A 9 -27.59 26.74 -39.77
N ALA A 10 -26.49 27.51 -39.63
CA ALA A 10 -25.16 26.96 -39.75
C ALA A 10 -24.80 26.02 -38.59
N ALA A 11 -25.18 26.35 -37.35
CA ALA A 11 -24.95 25.52 -36.16
C ALA A 11 -25.71 24.16 -36.26
N GLY A 12 -26.94 24.16 -36.77
CA GLY A 12 -27.73 22.92 -36.91
C GLY A 12 -27.14 21.95 -37.94
N ILE A 13 -26.59 22.44 -39.04
CA ILE A 13 -25.97 21.61 -40.09
C ILE A 13 -24.67 20.98 -39.60
N VAL A 14 -23.83 21.71 -38.87
CA VAL A 14 -22.58 21.17 -38.32
C VAL A 14 -22.85 20.06 -37.31
N THR A 15 -23.83 20.22 -36.43
CA THR A 15 -24.21 19.20 -35.44
C THR A 15 -24.70 17.90 -36.10
N LEU A 16 -25.48 17.99 -37.17
CA LEU A 16 -25.96 16.81 -37.91
C LEU A 16 -24.83 16.09 -38.65
N VAL A 17 -23.85 16.82 -39.23
CA VAL A 17 -22.73 16.20 -39.95
C VAL A 17 -21.80 15.48 -38.95
N VAL A 18 -21.51 16.05 -37.79
CA VAL A 18 -20.67 15.42 -36.75
C VAL A 18 -21.35 14.16 -36.19
N ALA A 19 -22.65 14.17 -35.92
CA ALA A 19 -23.38 13.01 -35.47
C ALA A 19 -23.42 11.89 -36.55
N GLY A 20 -23.52 12.23 -37.81
CA GLY A 20 -23.47 11.27 -38.92
C GLY A 20 -22.08 10.60 -39.07
N LEU A 21 -21.00 11.34 -38.92
CA LEU A 21 -19.62 10.80 -39.00
C LEU A 21 -19.31 9.88 -37.85
N LEU A 22 -19.71 10.21 -36.62
CA LEU A 22 -19.51 9.37 -35.44
C LEU A 22 -20.35 8.09 -35.49
N GLY A 23 -21.57 8.14 -35.98
CA GLY A 23 -22.42 6.97 -36.21
C GLY A 23 -21.83 6.01 -37.25
N SER A 24 -21.29 6.53 -38.34
CA SER A 24 -20.66 5.72 -39.41
C SER A 24 -19.37 5.02 -38.94
N ALA A 25 -18.54 5.69 -38.12
CA ALA A 25 -17.35 5.10 -37.55
C ALA A 25 -17.67 3.95 -36.56
N TYR A 26 -18.77 4.08 -35.79
CA TYR A 26 -19.22 3.04 -34.87
C TYR A 26 -19.70 1.78 -35.59
N VAL A 27 -20.45 1.93 -36.69
CA VAL A 27 -20.95 0.79 -37.48
C VAL A 27 -19.83 0.07 -38.21
N LEU A 28 -18.84 0.81 -38.80
CA LEU A 28 -17.69 0.23 -39.45
C LEU A 28 -16.74 -0.50 -38.48
N GLY A 29 -16.56 0.05 -37.28
CA GLY A 29 -15.74 -0.57 -36.24
C GLY A 29 -16.26 -1.92 -35.76
N ARG A 30 -17.60 -2.09 -35.70
CA ARG A 30 -18.20 -3.36 -35.30
C ARG A 30 -18.15 -4.45 -36.37
N SER A 31 -18.07 -4.08 -37.64
CA SER A 31 -18.00 -5.04 -38.76
C SER A 31 -16.60 -5.66 -38.96
N LEU A 32 -15.57 -5.12 -38.27
CA LEU A 32 -14.18 -5.59 -38.38
C LEU A 32 -13.75 -6.50 -37.24
N ILE A 33 -14.63 -6.79 -36.26
CA ILE A 33 -14.30 -7.74 -35.17
C ILE A 33 -14.76 -9.13 -35.63
N PRO A 34 -13.86 -10.10 -35.83
CA PRO A 34 -14.28 -11.47 -36.16
C PRO A 34 -15.07 -12.08 -34.99
N ASP A 35 -16.23 -12.63 -35.28
CA ASP A 35 -17.04 -13.37 -34.31
C ASP A 35 -16.26 -14.65 -33.93
N GLN A 36 -15.65 -14.66 -32.77
CA GLN A 36 -15.01 -15.85 -32.20
C GLN A 36 -16.09 -16.71 -31.56
N GLN A 37 -16.58 -17.69 -32.28
CA GLN A 37 -17.39 -18.76 -31.69
C GLN A 37 -16.53 -19.53 -30.65
N PRO A 38 -17.13 -19.91 -29.52
CA PRO A 38 -16.44 -20.75 -28.53
C PRO A 38 -16.19 -22.12 -29.17
N ARG A 39 -14.94 -22.54 -29.20
CA ARG A 39 -14.57 -23.94 -29.46
C ARG A 39 -14.69 -24.69 -28.15
N ASP A 40 -15.65 -25.61 -28.11
CA ASP A 40 -15.77 -26.63 -27.07
C ASP A 40 -14.48 -27.45 -27.02
N THR A 41 -13.70 -27.28 -25.95
CA THR A 41 -12.66 -28.20 -25.53
C THR A 41 -13.03 -28.77 -24.17
N PRO A 42 -12.90 -30.10 -23.96
CA PRO A 42 -13.38 -30.73 -22.73
C PRO A 42 -12.48 -30.46 -21.54
N GLY A 43 -13.06 -30.02 -20.45
CA GLY A 43 -12.70 -30.25 -19.08
C GLY A 43 -11.27 -29.94 -18.66
N VAL A 44 -10.98 -28.65 -18.37
CA VAL A 44 -10.01 -28.26 -17.34
C VAL A 44 -10.76 -27.39 -16.35
N THR A 45 -10.97 -27.90 -15.16
CA THR A 45 -11.45 -27.12 -14.02
C THR A 45 -10.36 -26.12 -13.64
N THR A 46 -10.49 -24.88 -14.09
CA THR A 46 -9.66 -23.78 -13.58
C THR A 46 -10.28 -23.36 -12.26
N ASN A 47 -9.66 -23.77 -11.16
CA ASN A 47 -9.83 -23.11 -9.89
C ASN A 47 -9.37 -21.66 -10.08
N ALA A 48 -10.31 -20.74 -9.90
CA ALA A 48 -10.01 -19.31 -9.84
C ALA A 48 -9.47 -19.00 -8.43
N ASP A 49 -8.27 -19.49 -8.14
CA ASP A 49 -7.50 -19.06 -6.99
C ASP A 49 -6.51 -18.03 -7.47
N GLY A 50 -6.76 -16.78 -7.07
CA GLY A 50 -5.76 -15.73 -7.08
C GLY A 50 -4.57 -16.15 -6.21
N PRO A 51 -3.42 -15.46 -6.30
CA PRO A 51 -2.24 -15.83 -5.54
C PRO A 51 -2.60 -15.90 -4.05
N HIS A 52 -2.58 -17.12 -3.50
CA HIS A 52 -2.71 -17.33 -2.07
C HIS A 52 -1.43 -16.78 -1.42
N TYR A 53 -1.53 -15.63 -0.79
CA TYR A 53 -0.53 -15.21 0.17
C TYR A 53 -0.53 -16.26 1.29
N ALA A 54 0.63 -16.87 1.52
CA ALA A 54 0.79 -17.86 2.58
C ALA A 54 0.29 -17.26 3.90
N ASP A 55 -0.54 -18.03 4.62
CA ASP A 55 -1.08 -17.67 5.92
C ASP A 55 0.00 -17.10 6.83
N GLN A 56 -0.21 -15.90 7.33
CA GLN A 56 0.65 -15.33 8.35
C GLN A 56 0.49 -16.18 9.63
N PRO A 57 1.58 -16.70 10.22
CA PRO A 57 1.46 -17.42 11.47
C PRO A 57 0.99 -16.47 12.56
N SER A 58 -0.15 -16.80 13.16
CA SER A 58 -0.63 -16.15 14.39
C SER A 58 0.44 -16.32 15.46
N LEU A 59 0.95 -15.20 16.01
CA LEU A 59 1.84 -15.21 17.15
C LEU A 59 1.04 -15.63 18.38
N ALA A 60 1.01 -16.94 18.67
CA ALA A 60 0.50 -17.45 19.92
C ALA A 60 1.46 -17.05 21.06
N GLU A 61 0.96 -16.45 22.10
CA GLU A 61 1.66 -16.18 23.33
C GLU A 61 2.13 -17.47 24.00
N PRO A 62 3.41 -17.61 24.41
CA PRO A 62 3.82 -18.69 25.28
C PRO A 62 3.60 -18.28 26.74
N GLY A 63 2.53 -18.76 27.33
CA GLY A 63 2.43 -18.87 28.78
C GLY A 63 3.30 -19.99 29.29
N GLY A 64 4.21 -19.68 30.21
CA GLY A 64 5.02 -20.68 30.88
C GLY A 64 6.13 -20.07 31.73
N THR A 65 5.85 -19.84 33.01
CA THR A 65 6.86 -19.60 34.04
C THR A 65 7.68 -20.85 34.31
N PRO A 66 8.98 -20.71 34.58
CA PRO A 66 9.56 -21.42 35.73
C PRO A 66 10.38 -20.53 36.66
N SER A 67 10.28 -20.92 37.90
CA SER A 67 10.86 -20.42 39.12
C SER A 67 12.39 -20.54 39.21
N ALA A 68 12.98 -19.50 39.80
CA ALA A 68 14.08 -19.41 40.74
C ALA A 68 15.40 -20.21 40.58
N SER A 69 16.54 -19.55 40.62
CA SER A 69 17.43 -19.46 41.78
C SER A 69 18.73 -18.72 41.50
N SER A 70 18.97 -17.67 42.28
CA SER A 70 20.19 -17.16 42.98
C SER A 70 21.58 -17.34 42.34
N ASN A 71 22.36 -16.26 42.16
CA ASN A 71 23.33 -15.74 43.12
C ASN A 71 24.08 -14.48 42.63
N ALA A 72 24.21 -13.62 43.53
CA ALA A 72 24.88 -12.43 43.88
C ALA A 72 26.21 -12.04 43.21
N GLY A 73 26.37 -10.71 43.07
CA GLY A 73 27.64 -9.96 43.19
C GLY A 73 27.59 -8.60 42.49
N PRO A 74 27.82 -7.47 43.15
CA PRO A 74 27.53 -6.12 42.64
C PRO A 74 28.76 -5.46 42.02
N VAL A 75 28.57 -4.64 40.98
CA VAL A 75 29.45 -3.48 40.69
C VAL A 75 28.64 -2.33 40.08
N GLU A 76 28.91 -1.20 40.56
CA GLU A 76 28.40 0.15 40.59
C GLU A 76 27.96 0.81 39.28
N THR A 77 26.89 1.55 39.44
CA THR A 77 26.57 2.96 39.06
C THR A 77 27.22 3.57 37.82
N GLY A 78 26.33 3.82 36.86
CA GLY A 78 26.42 4.87 35.88
C GLY A 78 25.00 5.25 35.48
N GLN A 79 24.42 6.25 36.17
CA GLN A 79 23.18 6.88 35.81
C GLN A 79 23.40 7.67 34.51
N ASP A 80 22.67 7.37 33.46
CA ASP A 80 22.11 8.43 32.64
C ASP A 80 20.78 8.01 32.03
N GLY A 81 19.90 9.00 31.98
CA GLY A 81 18.48 8.84 32.00
C GLY A 81 17.84 8.50 30.67
N SER A 82 16.64 8.09 30.88
CA SER A 82 15.45 8.20 30.05
C SER A 82 15.27 7.21 28.90
N GLY A 83 14.08 6.67 28.89
CA GLY A 83 13.42 6.24 27.68
C GLY A 83 13.18 4.74 27.63
N ARG A 84 12.03 4.40 28.04
CA ARG A 84 11.42 3.09 27.93
C ARG A 84 11.41 2.62 26.47
N ASP A 85 12.38 1.80 26.09
CA ASP A 85 12.38 1.02 24.86
C ASP A 85 12.32 -0.48 25.18
N ALA A 86 11.16 -0.92 25.67
CA ALA A 86 10.91 -2.36 25.89
C ALA A 86 10.61 -3.13 24.57
N GLY A 87 10.65 -2.45 23.39
CA GLY A 87 10.41 -3.06 22.08
C GLY A 87 11.56 -2.90 21.07
N GLY A 88 12.59 -2.10 21.37
CA GLY A 88 13.61 -1.68 20.39
C GLY A 88 14.46 -2.79 19.78
N ASP A 89 14.66 -3.89 20.51
CA ASP A 89 15.56 -4.95 20.06
C ASP A 89 14.95 -5.85 18.94
N LYS A 90 13.62 -5.90 18.82
CA LYS A 90 12.93 -6.74 17.81
C LYS A 90 12.75 -6.02 16.46
N LEU A 91 12.80 -4.71 16.42
CA LEU A 91 12.58 -3.93 15.19
C LEU A 91 13.88 -3.60 14.45
N PHE A 92 15.04 -3.94 14.99
CA PHE A 92 16.35 -3.70 14.36
C PHE A 92 16.55 -2.24 13.90
N GLY A 93 15.90 -1.28 14.57
CA GLY A 93 15.92 0.12 14.21
C GLY A 93 15.01 0.49 13.03
N ALA A 94 13.95 -0.28 12.76
CA ALA A 94 12.87 0.13 11.87
C ALA A 94 12.01 1.23 12.53
N HIS A 95 11.60 2.21 11.74
CA HIS A 95 10.83 3.35 12.22
C HIS A 95 9.36 2.97 12.39
N ALA A 96 8.86 2.99 13.62
CA ALA A 96 7.44 2.72 13.94
C ALA A 96 6.59 4.00 14.02
N THR A 97 7.23 5.18 14.00
CA THR A 97 6.58 6.49 14.06
C THR A 97 7.13 7.40 12.96
N THR A 98 6.40 8.47 12.67
CA THR A 98 6.82 9.47 11.67
C THR A 98 8.01 10.32 12.12
N GLY A 99 8.32 10.33 13.42
CA GLY A 99 9.31 11.25 14.00
C GLY A 99 8.80 12.69 14.14
N THR A 100 7.57 12.98 13.74
CA THR A 100 6.89 14.28 13.83
C THR A 100 5.56 14.10 14.59
N PRO A 101 4.85 15.18 14.98
CA PRO A 101 3.49 15.05 15.51
C PRO A 101 2.43 14.64 14.45
N ARG A 102 2.79 14.63 13.16
CA ARG A 102 1.88 14.27 12.07
C ARG A 102 1.69 12.76 11.99
N LEU A 103 0.51 12.33 11.59
CA LEU A 103 0.14 10.92 11.45
C LEU A 103 0.30 10.48 9.99
N ALA A 104 0.83 9.28 9.78
CA ALA A 104 0.94 8.69 8.45
C ALA A 104 0.00 7.48 8.29
N LEU A 105 -0.88 7.53 7.28
CA LEU A 105 -1.57 6.34 6.80
C LEU A 105 -0.67 5.62 5.81
N THR A 106 -0.53 4.30 5.96
CA THR A 106 0.28 3.47 5.07
C THR A 106 -0.52 2.28 4.58
N PHE A 107 -0.35 1.92 3.30
CA PHE A 107 -1.06 0.83 2.64
C PHE A 107 -0.06 -0.16 2.06
N ASP A 108 -0.20 -1.42 2.41
CA ASP A 108 0.67 -2.50 1.98
C ASP A 108 0.02 -3.39 0.90
N ASP A 109 0.84 -4.21 0.25
CA ASP A 109 0.51 -5.25 -0.73
C ASP A 109 0.12 -4.76 -2.13
N GLY A 110 -0.27 -3.51 -2.29
CA GLY A 110 -0.73 -2.93 -3.55
C GLY A 110 0.31 -2.91 -4.69
N PRO A 111 -0.09 -2.39 -5.85
CA PRO A 111 -1.44 -1.97 -6.18
C PRO A 111 -2.37 -3.13 -6.58
N ASP A 112 -3.66 -2.95 -6.35
CA ASP A 112 -4.75 -3.84 -6.79
C ASP A 112 -5.77 -3.05 -7.60
N PRO A 113 -6.17 -3.52 -8.81
CA PRO A 113 -7.06 -2.77 -9.69
C PRO A 113 -8.47 -2.57 -9.13
N ARG A 114 -8.88 -3.35 -8.13
CA ARG A 114 -10.17 -3.23 -7.48
C ARG A 114 -10.16 -2.24 -6.32
N TYR A 115 -9.13 -2.28 -5.48
CA TYR A 115 -9.15 -1.57 -4.20
C TYR A 115 -8.29 -0.30 -4.20
N THR A 116 -7.10 -0.32 -4.82
CA THR A 116 -6.22 0.87 -4.86
C THR A 116 -6.93 2.11 -5.41
N PRO A 117 -7.71 2.05 -6.52
CA PRO A 117 -8.44 3.23 -7.00
C PRO A 117 -9.48 3.75 -6.01
N GLN A 118 -10.12 2.88 -5.23
CA GLN A 118 -11.10 3.29 -4.22
C GLN A 118 -10.43 3.97 -3.03
N VAL A 119 -9.27 3.47 -2.61
CA VAL A 119 -8.45 4.10 -1.56
C VAL A 119 -7.99 5.48 -2.02
N LEU A 120 -7.42 5.60 -3.23
CA LEU A 120 -6.99 6.88 -3.80
C LEU A 120 -8.13 7.90 -3.89
N ALA A 121 -9.32 7.47 -4.31
CA ALA A 121 -10.48 8.35 -4.39
C ALA A 121 -10.88 8.90 -3.01
N LEU A 122 -10.86 8.06 -1.98
CA LEU A 122 -11.16 8.48 -0.60
C LEU A 122 -10.08 9.41 -0.04
N LEU A 123 -8.81 9.11 -0.24
CA LEU A 123 -7.71 9.99 0.19
C LEU A 123 -7.82 11.37 -0.48
N ASN A 124 -8.13 11.41 -1.77
CA ASN A 124 -8.33 12.66 -2.51
C ASN A 124 -9.55 13.46 -2.01
N GLU A 125 -10.65 12.79 -1.63
CA GLU A 125 -11.85 13.45 -1.08
C GLU A 125 -11.53 14.28 0.18
N TYR A 126 -10.57 13.82 0.98
CA TYR A 126 -10.15 14.47 2.24
C TYR A 126 -8.82 15.24 2.13
N ASP A 127 -8.26 15.41 0.93
CA ASP A 127 -6.93 16.03 0.68
C ASP A 127 -5.81 15.40 1.53
N VAL A 128 -5.86 14.08 1.71
CA VAL A 128 -4.89 13.31 2.50
C VAL A 128 -3.88 12.64 1.58
N ARG A 129 -2.60 12.80 1.90
CA ARG A 129 -1.51 12.05 1.27
C ARG A 129 -1.06 10.92 2.17
N ALA A 130 -0.76 9.77 1.57
CA ALA A 130 -0.42 8.53 2.26
C ALA A 130 0.85 7.90 1.67
N THR A 131 1.31 6.80 2.27
CA THR A 131 2.45 6.03 1.77
C THR A 131 1.97 4.63 1.35
N PHE A 132 2.37 4.18 0.17
CA PHE A 132 2.02 2.87 -0.39
C PHE A 132 3.26 1.99 -0.48
N CYS A 133 3.31 0.93 0.34
CA CYS A 133 4.35 -0.08 0.29
C CYS A 133 3.95 -1.17 -0.70
N VAL A 134 4.49 -1.08 -1.91
CA VAL A 134 4.01 -1.87 -3.05
C VAL A 134 4.81 -3.14 -3.25
N VAL A 135 4.11 -4.22 -3.56
CA VAL A 135 4.71 -5.49 -4.00
C VAL A 135 5.19 -5.36 -5.45
N GLY A 136 6.42 -5.77 -5.71
CA GLY A 136 7.07 -5.56 -7.01
C GLY A 136 6.36 -6.21 -8.18
N GLU A 137 5.82 -7.40 -8.00
CA GLU A 137 5.02 -8.10 -9.02
C GLU A 137 3.74 -7.32 -9.36
N ASN A 138 3.05 -6.78 -8.35
CA ASN A 138 1.86 -5.97 -8.55
C ASN A 138 2.20 -4.64 -9.23
N ALA A 139 3.32 -4.02 -8.86
CA ALA A 139 3.82 -2.81 -9.53
C ALA A 139 4.15 -3.06 -11.02
N GLN A 140 4.73 -4.22 -11.34
CA GLN A 140 5.00 -4.62 -12.72
C GLN A 140 3.72 -4.87 -13.52
N ASN A 141 2.70 -5.47 -12.90
CA ASN A 141 1.44 -5.84 -13.55
C ASN A 141 0.51 -4.63 -13.73
N HIS A 142 0.61 -3.62 -12.87
CA HIS A 142 -0.26 -2.44 -12.84
C HIS A 142 0.53 -1.12 -12.79
N PRO A 143 1.37 -0.83 -13.80
CA PRO A 143 2.21 0.37 -13.83
C PRO A 143 1.40 1.67 -13.88
N ASP A 144 0.20 1.65 -14.42
CA ASP A 144 -0.77 2.74 -14.44
C ASP A 144 -1.26 3.12 -13.04
N LEU A 145 -1.43 2.15 -12.16
CA LEU A 145 -1.79 2.40 -10.76
C LEU A 145 -0.60 2.98 -9.97
N ILE A 146 0.63 2.53 -10.23
CA ILE A 146 1.83 3.15 -9.66
C ILE A 146 1.92 4.62 -10.07
N GLN A 147 1.68 4.93 -11.35
CA GLN A 147 1.63 6.32 -11.82
C GLN A 147 0.53 7.12 -11.10
N SER A 148 -0.67 6.54 -10.95
CA SER A 148 -1.80 7.17 -10.28
C SER A 148 -1.50 7.50 -8.81
N ILE A 149 -0.80 6.61 -8.09
CA ILE A 149 -0.37 6.83 -6.71
C ILE A 149 0.55 8.06 -6.64
N VAL A 150 1.55 8.14 -7.54
CA VAL A 150 2.51 9.27 -7.55
C VAL A 150 1.87 10.56 -7.99
N ASP A 151 1.04 10.54 -9.05
CA ASP A 151 0.35 11.73 -9.57
C ASP A 151 -0.59 12.35 -8.52
N ALA A 152 -1.14 11.53 -7.62
CA ALA A 152 -1.94 12.00 -6.48
C ALA A 152 -1.07 12.51 -5.30
N GLY A 153 0.27 12.51 -5.43
CA GLY A 153 1.20 13.05 -4.43
C GLY A 153 1.48 12.11 -3.25
N HIS A 154 1.21 10.83 -3.39
CA HIS A 154 1.54 9.82 -2.38
C HIS A 154 2.99 9.36 -2.49
N THR A 155 3.53 8.85 -1.38
CA THR A 155 4.89 8.29 -1.33
C THR A 155 4.86 6.79 -1.63
N LEU A 156 5.85 6.30 -2.40
CA LEU A 156 6.05 4.88 -2.64
C LEU A 156 7.09 4.30 -1.68
N CYS A 157 6.86 3.06 -1.29
CA CYS A 157 7.69 2.25 -0.42
C CYS A 157 7.85 0.85 -1.05
N ASN A 158 9.00 0.22 -0.88
CA ASN A 158 9.27 -1.13 -1.36
C ASN A 158 8.74 -2.17 -0.37
N HIS A 159 7.98 -3.18 -0.86
CA HIS A 159 7.41 -4.25 -0.04
C HIS A 159 7.81 -5.66 -0.52
N SER A 160 9.06 -5.81 -0.97
CA SER A 160 9.59 -7.01 -1.61
C SER A 160 8.95 -7.35 -2.96
N TRP A 161 9.51 -8.37 -3.63
CA TRP A 161 9.02 -8.74 -4.97
C TRP A 161 7.69 -9.52 -4.95
N HIS A 162 7.57 -10.51 -4.05
CA HIS A 162 6.43 -11.42 -3.96
C HIS A 162 5.79 -11.46 -2.56
N HIS A 163 5.96 -10.43 -1.73
CA HIS A 163 5.53 -10.47 -0.33
C HIS A 163 6.13 -11.65 0.45
N ASP A 164 7.44 -11.92 0.28
CA ASP A 164 8.13 -13.03 0.96
C ASP A 164 8.41 -12.71 2.44
N VAL A 165 7.58 -13.20 3.34
CA VAL A 165 7.76 -13.07 4.81
C VAL A 165 9.12 -13.65 5.25
N GLY A 166 9.60 -14.70 4.57
CA GLY A 166 10.88 -15.35 4.85
C GLY A 166 12.10 -14.66 4.22
N LEU A 167 11.93 -13.55 3.50
CA LEU A 167 13.02 -12.87 2.78
C LEU A 167 14.22 -12.59 3.67
N GLY A 168 13.99 -12.14 4.90
CA GLY A 168 15.04 -11.81 5.86
C GLY A 168 15.92 -12.98 6.32
N THR A 169 15.55 -14.23 6.00
CA THR A 169 16.34 -15.44 6.30
C THR A 169 17.21 -15.90 5.11
N ARG A 170 17.09 -15.23 3.96
CA ARG A 170 17.85 -15.54 2.75
C ARG A 170 19.22 -14.90 2.78
N SER A 171 20.07 -15.25 1.82
CA SER A 171 21.39 -14.62 1.68
C SER A 171 21.25 -13.11 1.37
N ALA A 172 22.24 -12.32 1.75
CA ALA A 172 22.25 -10.89 1.48
C ALA A 172 22.11 -10.55 -0.01
N ASP A 173 22.70 -11.38 -0.89
CA ASP A 173 22.56 -11.21 -2.34
C ASP A 173 21.15 -11.51 -2.85
N ALA A 174 20.46 -12.51 -2.27
CA ALA A 174 19.08 -12.81 -2.60
C ALA A 174 18.15 -11.68 -2.13
N ILE A 175 18.35 -11.17 -0.92
CA ILE A 175 17.60 -10.01 -0.40
C ILE A 175 17.83 -8.79 -1.31
N ARG A 176 19.09 -8.49 -1.65
CA ARG A 176 19.46 -7.37 -2.53
C ARG A 176 18.79 -7.48 -3.90
N SER A 177 18.83 -8.67 -4.50
CA SER A 177 18.22 -8.92 -5.81
C SER A 177 16.70 -8.71 -5.79
N ASP A 178 16.03 -9.16 -4.75
CA ASP A 178 14.59 -8.99 -4.54
C ASP A 178 14.20 -7.50 -4.44
N LEU A 179 14.85 -6.76 -3.54
CA LEU A 179 14.57 -5.35 -3.34
C LEU A 179 14.90 -4.49 -4.57
N LEU A 180 16.01 -4.77 -5.27
CA LEU A 180 16.36 -4.06 -6.49
C LEU A 180 15.38 -4.36 -7.64
N ARG A 181 14.89 -5.59 -7.74
CA ARG A 181 13.88 -5.97 -8.73
C ARG A 181 12.57 -5.21 -8.50
N THR A 182 12.14 -5.09 -7.24
CA THR A 182 10.96 -4.29 -6.85
C THR A 182 11.17 -2.83 -7.21
N ASN A 183 12.31 -2.23 -6.84
CA ASN A 183 12.63 -0.86 -7.21
C ASN A 183 12.65 -0.64 -8.74
N ALA A 184 13.12 -1.61 -9.51
CA ALA A 184 13.14 -1.55 -10.97
C ALA A 184 11.71 -1.55 -11.55
N ALA A 185 10.81 -2.37 -11.03
CA ALA A 185 9.40 -2.38 -11.45
C ALA A 185 8.70 -1.04 -11.17
N ILE A 186 8.90 -0.47 -9.97
CA ILE A 186 8.38 0.86 -9.62
C ILE A 186 8.92 1.93 -10.58
N ARG A 187 10.23 1.95 -10.83
CA ARG A 187 10.86 2.92 -11.72
C ARG A 187 10.55 2.70 -13.21
N ALA A 188 10.12 1.52 -13.60
CA ALA A 188 9.61 1.30 -14.95
C ALA A 188 8.30 2.06 -15.20
N ALA A 189 7.45 2.21 -14.17
CA ALA A 189 6.24 3.03 -14.23
C ALA A 189 6.55 4.51 -14.01
N VAL A 190 7.39 4.85 -13.01
CA VAL A 190 7.75 6.22 -12.64
C VAL A 190 9.28 6.35 -12.54
N PRO A 191 9.99 6.72 -13.62
CA PRO A 191 11.46 6.63 -13.72
C PRO A 191 12.23 7.35 -12.61
N ASN A 192 11.71 8.46 -12.10
CA ASN A 192 12.38 9.30 -11.09
C ASN A 192 11.77 9.13 -9.69
N ALA A 193 10.95 8.09 -9.45
CA ALA A 193 10.35 7.87 -8.15
C ALA A 193 11.44 7.70 -7.08
N PRO A 194 11.45 8.52 -6.02
CA PRO A 194 12.31 8.29 -4.86
C PRO A 194 11.75 7.11 -4.06
N ILE A 195 12.52 6.02 -3.96
CA ILE A 195 12.15 4.83 -3.19
C ILE A 195 13.11 4.77 -2.02
N VAL A 196 12.73 5.43 -0.94
CA VAL A 196 13.57 5.63 0.26
C VAL A 196 13.06 4.88 1.48
N TRP A 197 11.92 4.20 1.34
CA TRP A 197 11.32 3.38 2.38
C TRP A 197 11.24 1.91 1.96
N TYR A 198 11.41 1.03 2.94
CA TYR A 198 11.22 -0.41 2.79
C TYR A 198 10.45 -0.95 3.98
N ARG A 199 9.40 -1.72 3.74
CA ARG A 199 8.69 -2.47 4.77
C ARG A 199 8.85 -3.96 4.52
N GLN A 200 9.35 -4.68 5.55
CA GLN A 200 9.47 -6.13 5.48
C GLN A 200 8.09 -6.77 5.57
N PRO A 201 7.72 -7.65 4.63
CA PRO A 201 6.48 -8.43 4.70
C PRO A 201 6.25 -9.09 6.04
N GLY A 202 5.01 -8.97 6.56
CA GLY A 202 4.61 -9.51 7.86
C GLY A 202 5.37 -8.95 9.06
N GLY A 203 6.12 -7.84 8.91
CA GLY A 203 6.97 -7.30 9.97
C GLY A 203 8.07 -8.25 10.44
N ALA A 204 8.41 -9.27 9.65
CA ALA A 204 9.40 -10.32 9.98
C ALA A 204 10.84 -9.80 9.87
N TRP A 205 11.17 -8.80 10.68
CA TRP A 205 12.45 -8.13 10.67
C TRP A 205 13.60 -9.06 11.05
N THR A 206 14.71 -8.92 10.33
CA THR A 206 15.99 -9.56 10.65
C THR A 206 17.14 -8.57 10.40
N TYR A 207 18.26 -8.81 11.04
CA TYR A 207 19.44 -7.98 10.83
C TYR A 207 19.89 -7.93 9.36
N PRO A 208 19.96 -9.06 8.62
CA PRO A 208 20.33 -9.04 7.21
C PRO A 208 19.42 -8.18 6.33
N VAL A 209 18.10 -8.28 6.47
CA VAL A 209 17.18 -7.51 5.62
C VAL A 209 17.27 -6.01 5.89
N VAL A 210 17.38 -5.61 7.17
CA VAL A 210 17.57 -4.21 7.54
C VAL A 210 18.88 -3.66 7.00
N SER A 211 19.98 -4.44 7.15
CA SER A 211 21.30 -4.05 6.66
C SER A 211 21.29 -3.83 5.13
N VAL A 212 20.71 -4.76 4.37
CA VAL A 212 20.61 -4.65 2.90
C VAL A 212 19.73 -3.49 2.48
N ALA A 213 18.57 -3.29 3.11
CA ALA A 213 17.69 -2.16 2.80
C ALA A 213 18.42 -0.83 2.97
N ARG A 214 19.13 -0.63 4.09
CA ARG A 214 19.93 0.57 4.36
C ARG A 214 21.07 0.76 3.35
N GLN A 215 21.78 -0.31 2.97
CA GLN A 215 22.81 -0.24 1.92
C GLN A 215 22.27 0.17 0.56
N LEU A 216 20.99 -0.07 0.31
CA LEU A 216 20.28 0.36 -0.89
C LEU A 216 19.66 1.76 -0.78
N GLY A 217 19.92 2.48 0.34
CA GLY A 217 19.40 3.82 0.61
C GLY A 217 17.93 3.83 1.06
N MET A 218 17.43 2.69 1.52
CA MET A 218 16.05 2.60 2.03
C MET A 218 16.02 2.51 3.55
N THR A 219 15.16 3.30 4.16
CA THR A 219 14.88 3.31 5.60
C THR A 219 13.85 2.24 5.93
N PRO A 220 14.12 1.33 6.87
CA PRO A 220 13.16 0.34 7.33
C PRO A 220 11.96 1.01 8.02
N LEU A 221 10.74 0.69 7.57
CA LEU A 221 9.48 1.25 8.03
C LEU A 221 8.63 0.17 8.71
N HIS A 222 8.30 0.40 9.98
CA HIS A 222 7.35 -0.41 10.75
C HIS A 222 6.04 0.38 10.96
N TRP A 223 5.27 0.05 11.95
CA TRP A 223 4.03 0.73 12.32
C TRP A 223 3.84 0.76 13.83
N SER A 224 3.02 1.67 14.32
CA SER A 224 2.60 1.77 15.71
C SER A 224 1.11 1.43 15.92
N VAL A 225 0.31 1.44 14.85
CA VAL A 225 -1.12 1.07 14.88
C VAL A 225 -1.40 0.00 13.83
N ASP A 226 -1.93 -1.15 14.27
CA ASP A 226 -2.34 -2.28 13.42
C ASP A 226 -3.79 -2.69 13.72
N PRO A 227 -4.74 -2.36 12.87
CA PRO A 227 -6.12 -2.81 13.02
C PRO A 227 -6.36 -4.24 12.54
N SER A 228 -5.32 -4.94 12.08
CA SER A 228 -5.38 -6.29 11.50
C SER A 228 -6.42 -6.40 10.37
N ASP A 229 -6.46 -5.42 9.48
CA ASP A 229 -7.42 -5.37 8.38
C ASP A 229 -7.16 -6.49 7.35
N TRP A 230 -5.94 -7.02 7.32
CA TRP A 230 -5.52 -8.20 6.56
C TRP A 230 -6.30 -9.47 6.95
N ASP A 231 -6.74 -9.60 8.21
CA ASP A 231 -7.57 -10.71 8.74
C ASP A 231 -9.08 -10.51 8.50
N VAL A 232 -9.46 -9.50 7.73
CA VAL A 232 -10.85 -9.18 7.33
C VAL A 232 -11.82 -9.08 8.52
N PRO A 233 -11.49 -8.39 9.61
CA PRO A 233 -12.32 -8.33 10.83
C PRO A 233 -13.59 -7.49 10.67
N GLY A 234 -13.78 -6.88 9.51
CA GLY A 234 -14.87 -5.97 9.18
C GLY A 234 -14.60 -4.51 9.50
N ALA A 235 -15.22 -3.61 8.72
CA ALA A 235 -14.99 -2.17 8.76
C ALA A 235 -15.14 -1.55 10.15
N GLY A 236 -16.10 -2.04 10.96
CA GLY A 236 -16.34 -1.51 12.32
C GLY A 236 -15.16 -1.72 13.26
N LYS A 237 -14.55 -2.91 13.23
CA LYS A 237 -13.38 -3.23 14.08
C LYS A 237 -12.14 -2.47 13.60
N ILE A 238 -11.90 -2.42 12.28
CA ILE A 238 -10.81 -1.64 11.70
C ILE A 238 -10.91 -0.18 12.15
N THR A 239 -12.09 0.44 11.97
CA THR A 239 -12.34 1.82 12.38
C THR A 239 -12.08 2.03 13.87
N ALA A 240 -12.65 1.18 14.72
CA ALA A 240 -12.53 1.33 16.18
C ALA A 240 -11.06 1.26 16.61
N THR A 241 -10.30 0.27 16.12
CA THR A 241 -8.88 0.12 16.46
C THR A 241 -8.05 1.32 16.03
N VAL A 242 -8.22 1.80 14.79
CA VAL A 242 -7.47 2.96 14.30
C VAL A 242 -7.80 4.21 15.12
N LEU A 243 -9.07 4.51 15.36
CA LEU A 243 -9.47 5.72 16.08
C LEU A 243 -9.10 5.71 17.57
N ASP A 244 -9.05 4.53 18.18
CA ASP A 244 -8.68 4.35 19.58
C ASP A 244 -7.17 4.45 19.81
N GLN A 245 -6.38 3.91 18.88
CA GLN A 245 -4.92 3.80 19.03
C GLN A 245 -4.13 4.91 18.34
N ALA A 246 -4.78 5.72 17.48
CA ALA A 246 -4.10 6.80 16.77
C ALA A 246 -3.67 7.92 17.71
N GLU A 247 -2.38 8.20 17.70
CA GLU A 247 -1.71 9.24 18.49
C GLU A 247 -0.85 10.13 17.55
N PRO A 248 -0.43 11.34 18.00
CA PRO A 248 0.52 12.15 17.25
C PRO A 248 1.78 11.35 16.91
N GLY A 249 2.17 11.34 15.65
CA GLY A 249 3.33 10.60 15.16
C GLY A 249 3.07 9.14 14.80
N SER A 250 1.85 8.65 14.91
CA SER A 250 1.52 7.26 14.54
C SER A 250 1.75 6.98 13.05
N VAL A 251 2.29 5.80 12.79
CA VAL A 251 2.25 5.14 11.48
C VAL A 251 1.19 4.05 11.54
N VAL A 252 0.12 4.20 10.76
CA VAL A 252 -1.01 3.26 10.72
C VAL A 252 -0.80 2.29 9.58
N LEU A 253 -0.81 0.98 9.88
CA LEU A 253 -0.79 -0.09 8.90
C LEU A 253 -2.21 -0.38 8.40
N LEU A 254 -2.37 -0.34 7.10
CA LEU A 254 -3.55 -0.78 6.36
C LEU A 254 -3.10 -1.51 5.10
N HIS A 255 -4.05 -2.10 4.36
CA HIS A 255 -3.75 -2.81 3.12
C HIS A 255 -4.73 -2.40 2.02
N ASP A 256 -4.21 -2.21 0.80
CA ASP A 256 -5.03 -1.94 -0.40
C ASP A 256 -5.01 -3.11 -1.41
N ALA A 257 -4.33 -4.24 -1.04
CA ALA A 257 -4.30 -5.47 -1.80
C ALA A 257 -4.11 -6.70 -0.89
N GLY A 258 -3.71 -7.84 -1.44
CA GLY A 258 -3.44 -9.07 -0.67
C GLY A 258 -4.69 -9.77 -0.16
N GLY A 259 -5.86 -9.57 -0.77
CA GLY A 259 -7.10 -10.24 -0.41
C GLY A 259 -8.34 -9.35 -0.47
N ASN A 260 -9.36 -9.65 0.34
CA ASN A 260 -10.57 -8.83 0.39
C ASN A 260 -10.35 -7.58 1.26
N ARG A 261 -10.24 -6.41 0.64
CA ARG A 261 -10.02 -5.11 1.30
C ARG A 261 -11.27 -4.21 1.31
N GLN A 262 -12.44 -4.78 1.05
CA GLN A 262 -13.69 -4.03 1.11
C GLN A 262 -13.92 -3.41 2.51
N GLY A 263 -13.59 -4.15 3.57
CA GLY A 263 -13.66 -3.67 4.94
C GLY A 263 -12.75 -2.47 5.21
N THR A 264 -11.55 -2.46 4.65
CA THR A 264 -10.59 -1.34 4.72
C THR A 264 -11.14 -0.10 4.02
N VAL A 265 -11.65 -0.26 2.79
CA VAL A 265 -12.27 0.84 2.02
C VAL A 265 -13.46 1.44 2.78
N GLU A 266 -14.33 0.60 3.36
CA GLU A 266 -15.47 1.06 4.16
C GLU A 266 -15.05 1.73 5.48
N ALA A 267 -13.99 1.23 6.12
CA ALA A 267 -13.44 1.82 7.32
C ALA A 267 -12.87 3.22 7.06
N LEU A 268 -12.15 3.42 5.94
CA LEU A 268 -11.58 4.71 5.56
C LEU A 268 -12.62 5.84 5.49
N ARG A 269 -13.86 5.55 5.07
CA ARG A 269 -14.96 6.54 5.05
C ARG A 269 -15.29 7.11 6.42
N ARG A 270 -14.93 6.40 7.49
CA ARG A 270 -15.13 6.83 8.90
C ARG A 270 -13.84 7.32 9.53
N ILE A 271 -12.72 6.69 9.18
CA ILE A 271 -11.39 7.01 9.69
C ILE A 271 -10.94 8.40 9.22
N LEU A 272 -11.05 8.68 7.91
CA LEU A 272 -10.53 9.92 7.33
C LEU A 272 -11.14 11.19 7.94
N PRO A 273 -12.48 11.35 8.04
CA PRO A 273 -13.06 12.57 8.63
C PRO A 273 -12.70 12.74 10.10
N ASP A 274 -12.56 11.66 10.88
CA ASP A 274 -12.16 11.74 12.29
C ASP A 274 -10.68 12.12 12.43
N LEU A 275 -9.80 11.40 11.72
CA LEU A 275 -8.36 11.67 11.84
C LEU A 275 -7.99 13.06 11.33
N THR A 276 -8.58 13.54 10.23
CA THR A 276 -8.32 14.90 9.70
C THR A 276 -8.83 16.00 10.63
N ALA A 277 -9.84 15.72 11.46
CA ALA A 277 -10.30 16.64 12.48
C ALA A 277 -9.39 16.70 13.74
N ARG A 278 -8.61 15.63 13.98
CA ARG A 278 -7.76 15.47 15.18
C ARG A 278 -6.29 15.69 14.92
N PHE A 279 -5.81 15.35 13.73
CA PHE A 279 -4.39 15.30 13.39
C PHE A 279 -4.10 15.94 12.03
N GLU A 280 -2.89 16.45 11.84
CA GLU A 280 -2.34 16.66 10.52
C GLU A 280 -1.85 15.31 9.97
N LEU A 281 -2.31 14.95 8.76
CA LEU A 281 -1.91 13.72 8.09
C LEU A 281 -0.88 14.04 7.00
N GLU A 282 0.13 13.17 6.87
CA GLU A 282 1.17 13.33 5.84
C GLU A 282 1.56 11.99 5.21
N ALA A 283 1.98 12.02 3.94
CA ALA A 283 2.80 10.94 3.41
C ALA A 283 4.20 11.00 4.04
N LEU A 284 4.83 9.86 4.25
CA LEU A 284 6.22 9.85 4.73
C LEU A 284 7.14 10.59 3.74
N PRO A 285 8.13 11.33 4.22
CA PRO A 285 8.99 12.14 3.36
C PRO A 285 9.81 11.28 2.38
N THR A 286 10.14 11.86 1.24
CA THR A 286 10.95 11.21 0.20
C THR A 286 12.47 11.43 0.40
N ASP A 287 12.85 12.15 1.42
CA ASP A 287 14.21 12.41 1.89
C ASP A 287 14.29 12.20 3.41
N PRO A 288 14.11 10.96 3.91
CA PRO A 288 14.19 10.70 5.34
C PRO A 288 15.62 11.01 5.83
N THR A 289 15.71 11.94 6.76
CA THR A 289 16.97 12.35 7.42
C THR A 289 17.39 11.37 8.50
#